data_7e4d5644907cd00f7d1f9ddf5bb6e711
#
_entry.id   7e4d5644907cd00f7d1f9ddf5bb6e711
#
_cell.length_a   1.000
_cell.length_b   1.000
_cell.length_c   1.000
_cell.angle_alpha   90.00
_cell.angle_beta   90.00
_cell.angle_gamma   90.00
#
_symmetry.space_group_name_H-M   'P 1'
#
loop_
_entity.id
_entity.type
_entity.pdbx_description
1 polymer ?
#
loop_
_entity_poly.entity_id
_entity_poly.type
_entity_poly.pdbx_seq_one_letter_code
_entity_poly.pdbx_strand_id
1 'polypeptide(L)'
;MHLNAGTRVIHLKLLEDGSCSATVPIDGPKIPGRLHALLAVGRAALSCSNLRSVALQFHDEEPDDPCLAFDSAWNSDGRLLIPDPYCLASDGFKAIWNDFEKDPLPPWRERRACMFWRGATTGKKALTVQRIRQLPRYALCSLSQQLPDCVDARFTNVVQTRDQEAEQAIRQWLKGQGLISERVSPRVFGQQRWLIDIDGNVNSWGLLWKLFSGSCLLRVASPRRQWFHNRMEPYQHFVPVAANLQNLEGQLAWCHDNLDQCETIAAAGRKLALDVIAEQGLDLVAALQQWRQHSYSL
;
A
#
# COMPACT_ATOMS: atom_id res chain seq x y z
N MET A 1 26.02 9.32 7.36
CA MET A 1 25.08 9.07 6.24
C MET A 1 25.64 9.70 4.98
N HIS A 2 25.76 8.92 3.90
CA HIS A 2 26.26 9.37 2.60
C HIS A 2 25.15 9.33 1.58
N LEU A 3 25.06 10.34 0.71
CA LEU A 3 24.07 10.38 -0.39
C LEU A 3 24.70 9.82 -1.67
N ASN A 4 23.95 8.99 -2.41
CA ASN A 4 24.38 8.40 -3.67
C ASN A 4 23.27 8.55 -4.73
N ALA A 5 23.61 9.15 -5.88
CA ALA A 5 22.66 9.37 -6.97
C ALA A 5 22.36 8.10 -7.78
N GLY A 6 23.21 7.09 -7.75
CA GLY A 6 23.09 5.87 -8.55
C GLY A 6 22.40 4.71 -7.85
N THR A 7 22.01 4.84 -6.59
CA THR A 7 21.38 3.73 -5.85
C THR A 7 19.89 3.91 -5.67
N ARG A 8 19.14 2.79 -5.69
CA ARG A 8 17.71 2.67 -5.37
C ARG A 8 17.47 2.02 -4.01
N VAL A 9 18.55 1.68 -3.31
CA VAL A 9 18.53 0.98 -2.02
C VAL A 9 19.24 1.79 -0.95
N ILE A 10 18.90 1.54 0.30
CA ILE A 10 19.66 1.99 1.45
C ILE A 10 20.62 0.88 1.83
N HIS A 11 21.91 1.17 1.87
CA HIS A 11 22.93 0.27 2.40
C HIS A 11 23.33 0.72 3.80
N LEU A 12 23.20 -0.17 4.77
CA LEU A 12 23.73 0.02 6.11
C LEU A 12 24.88 -0.97 6.36
N LYS A 13 25.94 -0.49 7.01
CA LYS A 13 27.10 -1.29 7.35
C LYS A 13 27.53 -0.99 8.79
N LEU A 14 27.74 -2.04 9.58
CA LEU A 14 28.33 -1.96 10.91
C LEU A 14 29.86 -1.74 10.75
N LEU A 15 30.39 -0.72 11.39
CA LEU A 15 31.81 -0.40 11.41
C LEU A 15 32.52 -1.13 12.57
N GLU A 16 33.85 -1.14 12.54
CA GLU A 16 34.68 -1.82 13.56
C GLU A 16 34.53 -1.20 14.95
N ASP A 17 34.28 0.11 15.01
CA ASP A 17 34.03 0.86 16.24
C ASP A 17 32.62 0.65 16.81
N GLY A 18 31.81 -0.20 16.20
CA GLY A 18 30.42 -0.46 16.58
C GLY A 18 29.41 0.57 16.07
N SER A 19 29.87 1.62 15.40
CA SER A 19 28.99 2.59 14.77
C SER A 19 28.37 2.04 13.48
N CYS A 20 27.31 2.71 12.96
CA CYS A 20 26.65 2.31 11.74
C CYS A 20 26.77 3.41 10.67
N SER A 21 27.33 3.05 9.51
CA SER A 21 27.30 3.91 8.34
C SER A 21 26.07 3.60 7.49
N ALA A 22 25.51 4.62 6.84
CA ALA A 22 24.39 4.46 5.91
C ALA A 22 24.68 5.22 4.61
N THR A 23 24.54 4.52 3.48
CA THR A 23 24.47 5.12 2.14
C THR A 23 23.03 5.09 1.69
N VAL A 24 22.48 6.25 1.31
CA VAL A 24 21.07 6.42 0.96
C VAL A 24 20.94 7.07 -0.42
N PRO A 25 19.83 6.85 -1.14
CA PRO A 25 19.54 7.56 -2.39
C PRO A 25 19.56 9.08 -2.19
N ILE A 26 20.00 9.82 -3.21
CA ILE A 26 20.16 11.29 -3.14
C ILE A 26 18.84 12.02 -2.85
N ASP A 27 17.73 11.45 -3.23
CA ASP A 27 16.39 11.96 -2.97
C ASP A 27 15.75 11.39 -1.69
N GLY A 28 16.47 10.51 -0.97
CA GLY A 28 16.03 9.94 0.29
C GLY A 28 15.49 10.97 1.29
N PRO A 29 16.17 12.11 1.51
CA PRO A 29 15.68 13.15 2.40
C PRO A 29 14.35 13.79 1.97
N LYS A 30 13.93 13.65 0.71
CA LYS A 30 12.64 14.13 0.21
C LYS A 30 11.46 13.23 0.62
N ILE A 31 11.75 12.01 1.11
CA ILE A 31 10.75 11.06 1.61
C ILE A 31 11.12 10.67 3.06
N PRO A 32 11.09 11.63 4.00
CA PRO A 32 11.68 11.44 5.34
C PRO A 32 11.02 10.30 6.13
N GLY A 33 9.71 10.11 6.02
CA GLY A 33 9.01 9.04 6.73
C GLY A 33 9.49 7.65 6.33
N ARG A 34 9.66 7.40 5.02
CA ARG A 34 10.19 6.12 4.51
C ARG A 34 11.66 5.95 4.90
N LEU A 35 12.44 7.01 4.75
CA LEU A 35 13.87 6.98 5.11
C LEU A 35 14.06 6.62 6.58
N HIS A 36 13.37 7.28 7.50
CA HIS A 36 13.49 7.02 8.93
C HIS A 36 13.05 5.60 9.28
N ALA A 37 11.93 5.12 8.71
CA ALA A 37 11.45 3.76 8.95
C ALA A 37 12.48 2.71 8.50
N LEU A 38 13.01 2.82 7.30
CA LEU A 38 13.98 1.86 6.77
C LEU A 38 15.34 1.93 7.50
N LEU A 39 15.80 3.12 7.90
CA LEU A 39 17.00 3.25 8.73
C LEU A 39 16.82 2.58 10.10
N ALA A 40 15.64 2.68 10.71
CA ALA A 40 15.33 2.01 11.97
C ALA A 40 15.36 0.48 11.81
N VAL A 41 14.71 -0.06 10.76
CA VAL A 41 14.73 -1.48 10.41
C VAL A 41 16.16 -1.97 10.18
N GLY A 42 16.95 -1.25 9.39
CA GLY A 42 18.33 -1.63 9.10
C GLY A 42 19.24 -1.63 10.34
N ARG A 43 19.09 -0.65 11.22
CA ARG A 43 19.82 -0.61 12.50
C ARG A 43 19.43 -1.76 13.41
N ALA A 44 18.13 -2.02 13.55
CA ALA A 44 17.65 -3.17 14.33
C ALA A 44 18.18 -4.51 13.76
N ALA A 45 18.19 -4.66 12.45
CA ALA A 45 18.76 -5.81 11.77
C ALA A 45 20.23 -6.04 12.11
N LEU A 46 21.05 -4.99 12.04
CA LEU A 46 22.49 -5.05 12.37
C LEU A 46 22.73 -5.33 13.85
N SER A 47 21.88 -4.82 14.74
CA SER A 47 22.02 -5.00 16.19
C SER A 47 21.60 -6.41 16.66
N CYS A 48 20.57 -7.01 16.02
CA CYS A 48 19.93 -8.22 16.53
C CYS A 48 20.32 -9.50 15.78
N SER A 49 20.98 -9.43 14.61
CA SER A 49 21.14 -10.58 13.73
C SER A 49 22.59 -10.98 13.41
N ASN A 50 23.58 -10.38 14.04
CA ASN A 50 25.03 -10.56 13.72
C ASN A 50 25.36 -10.26 12.24
N LEU A 51 24.53 -9.52 11.54
CA LEU A 51 24.80 -9.03 10.19
C LEU A 51 25.83 -7.93 10.21
N ARG A 52 26.77 -7.94 9.25
CA ARG A 52 27.73 -6.85 9.04
C ARG A 52 27.18 -5.77 8.11
N SER A 53 26.24 -6.13 7.24
CA SER A 53 25.60 -5.20 6.33
C SER A 53 24.18 -5.65 5.96
N VAL A 54 23.35 -4.68 5.58
CA VAL A 54 22.03 -4.95 5.05
C VAL A 54 21.68 -3.92 3.96
N ALA A 55 21.05 -4.39 2.89
CA ALA A 55 20.50 -3.56 1.83
C ALA A 55 18.97 -3.59 1.87
N LEU A 56 18.32 -2.42 1.79
CA LEU A 56 16.89 -2.25 1.90
C LEU A 56 16.38 -1.48 0.69
N GLN A 57 15.35 -1.97 0.01
CA GLN A 57 14.68 -1.25 -1.07
C GLN A 57 14.18 0.12 -0.55
N PHE A 58 14.46 1.18 -1.31
CA PHE A 58 13.99 2.52 -0.96
C PHE A 58 12.94 3.06 -1.93
N HIS A 59 13.15 2.87 -3.25
CA HIS A 59 12.23 3.33 -4.28
C HIS A 59 11.10 2.33 -4.56
N ASP A 60 10.04 2.81 -5.21
CA ASP A 60 8.94 1.99 -5.69
C ASP A 60 9.36 1.07 -6.85
N GLU A 61 10.38 1.47 -7.62
CA GLU A 61 10.95 0.67 -8.69
C GLU A 61 11.84 -0.43 -8.10
N GLU A 62 11.75 -1.64 -8.64
CA GLU A 62 12.61 -2.75 -8.21
C GLU A 62 14.08 -2.40 -8.46
N PRO A 63 14.94 -2.50 -7.44
CA PRO A 63 16.37 -2.34 -7.64
C PRO A 63 16.96 -3.58 -8.32
N ASP A 64 18.04 -3.37 -9.07
CA ASP A 64 18.79 -4.47 -9.69
C ASP A 64 19.62 -5.24 -8.64
N ASP A 65 20.07 -4.53 -7.60
CA ASP A 65 20.86 -5.10 -6.53
C ASP A 65 20.03 -6.00 -5.60
N PRO A 66 20.60 -7.09 -5.06
CA PRO A 66 19.98 -7.86 -3.99
C PRO A 66 19.68 -6.98 -2.78
N CYS A 67 18.44 -7.05 -2.30
CA CYS A 67 18.03 -6.32 -1.10
C CYS A 67 16.80 -6.95 -0.45
N LEU A 68 16.56 -6.59 0.80
CA LEU A 68 15.27 -6.81 1.44
C LEU A 68 14.25 -5.82 0.86
N ALA A 69 13.17 -6.33 0.33
CA ALA A 69 12.19 -5.56 -0.41
C ALA A 69 10.86 -5.48 0.35
N PHE A 70 10.16 -4.36 0.29
CA PHE A 70 8.81 -4.23 0.82
C PHE A 70 7.73 -4.51 -0.24
N ASP A 71 8.13 -4.61 -1.49
CA ASP A 71 7.27 -4.82 -2.64
C ASP A 71 8.05 -5.50 -3.78
N SER A 72 7.41 -6.44 -4.47
CA SER A 72 8.04 -7.18 -5.59
C SER A 72 7.01 -7.62 -6.61
N ALA A 73 7.43 -7.86 -7.83
CA ALA A 73 6.60 -8.53 -8.82
C ALA A 73 6.37 -10.00 -8.43
N TRP A 74 5.23 -10.58 -8.82
CA TRP A 74 4.92 -12.00 -8.54
C TRP A 74 5.90 -12.97 -9.21
N ASN A 75 6.45 -12.60 -10.36
CA ASN A 75 7.41 -13.38 -11.13
C ASN A 75 8.87 -13.07 -10.81
N SER A 76 9.16 -12.23 -9.81
CA SER A 76 10.52 -11.99 -9.32
C SER A 76 10.91 -13.07 -8.33
N ASP A 77 11.71 -14.04 -8.78
CA ASP A 77 12.22 -15.10 -7.93
C ASP A 77 13.33 -14.58 -6.98
N GLY A 78 13.37 -15.15 -5.78
CA GLY A 78 14.45 -14.88 -4.80
C GLY A 78 14.39 -13.55 -4.07
N ARG A 79 13.37 -12.71 -4.27
CA ARG A 79 13.21 -11.48 -3.48
C ARG A 79 12.69 -11.79 -2.08
N LEU A 80 13.47 -11.39 -1.09
CA LEU A 80 13.09 -11.47 0.32
C LEU A 80 12.21 -10.28 0.69
N LEU A 81 10.95 -10.55 0.98
CA LEU A 81 9.98 -9.52 1.34
C LEU A 81 9.98 -9.29 2.85
N ILE A 82 10.00 -8.01 3.23
CA ILE A 82 9.82 -7.55 4.61
C ILE A 82 8.50 -6.79 4.74
N PRO A 83 7.95 -6.65 5.95
CA PRO A 83 6.83 -5.76 6.20
C PRO A 83 7.10 -4.35 5.69
N ASP A 84 6.07 -3.69 5.16
CA ASP A 84 6.25 -2.37 4.59
C ASP A 84 6.72 -1.35 5.63
N PRO A 85 7.54 -0.35 5.25
CA PRO A 85 8.12 0.58 6.18
C PRO A 85 7.09 1.46 6.91
N TYR A 86 5.91 1.69 6.33
CA TYR A 86 4.86 2.46 6.99
C TYR A 86 4.12 1.64 8.04
N CYS A 87 3.89 0.35 7.76
CA CYS A 87 3.35 -0.59 8.74
C CYS A 87 4.28 -0.69 9.95
N LEU A 88 5.58 -0.92 9.71
CA LEU A 88 6.59 -1.02 10.78
C LEU A 88 6.72 0.28 11.57
N ALA A 89 6.81 1.44 10.91
CA ALA A 89 6.99 2.74 11.56
C ALA A 89 5.77 3.20 12.36
N SER A 90 4.58 2.70 12.04
CA SER A 90 3.34 3.02 12.72
C SER A 90 2.88 1.95 13.71
N ASP A 91 3.73 0.97 14.01
CA ASP A 91 3.38 -0.19 14.86
C ASP A 91 2.06 -0.83 14.40
N GLY A 92 2.01 -1.23 13.12
CA GLY A 92 0.83 -1.84 12.52
C GLY A 92 -0.36 -0.89 12.37
N PHE A 93 -0.10 0.38 12.07
CA PHE A 93 -1.14 1.43 11.98
C PHE A 93 -1.89 1.66 13.29
N LYS A 94 -1.20 1.56 14.42
CA LYS A 94 -1.76 1.63 15.78
C LYS A 94 -2.63 2.85 16.03
N ALA A 95 -2.28 4.02 15.47
CA ALA A 95 -3.08 5.23 15.63
C ALA A 95 -4.48 5.08 15.00
N ILE A 96 -4.59 4.40 13.85
CA ILE A 96 -5.88 4.12 13.20
C ILE A 96 -6.67 3.11 14.01
N TRP A 97 -6.00 2.06 14.49
CA TRP A 97 -6.60 1.05 15.34
C TRP A 97 -7.18 1.67 16.63
N ASN A 98 -6.38 2.46 17.34
CA ASN A 98 -6.81 3.14 18.57
C ASN A 98 -7.99 4.10 18.33
N ASP A 99 -8.05 4.77 17.17
CA ASP A 99 -9.19 5.60 16.80
C ASP A 99 -10.48 4.78 16.65
N PHE A 100 -10.40 3.58 16.05
CA PHE A 100 -11.55 2.69 15.92
C PHE A 100 -11.97 2.05 17.25
N GLU A 101 -11.02 1.76 18.14
CA GLU A 101 -11.33 1.23 19.49
C GLU A 101 -11.98 2.29 20.38
N LYS A 102 -11.50 3.54 20.29
CA LYS A 102 -12.04 4.66 21.11
C LYS A 102 -13.48 5.00 20.73
N ASP A 103 -13.81 4.92 19.49
CA ASP A 103 -15.14 5.19 18.93
C ASP A 103 -15.44 4.11 17.89
N PRO A 104 -16.10 2.99 18.28
CA PRO A 104 -16.32 1.86 17.41
C PRO A 104 -17.06 2.22 16.12
N LEU A 105 -16.64 1.59 15.03
CA LEU A 105 -17.32 1.72 13.75
C LEU A 105 -18.72 1.06 13.82
N PRO A 106 -19.69 1.54 13.03
CA PRO A 106 -21.01 0.91 12.98
C PRO A 106 -20.91 -0.58 12.63
N PRO A 107 -21.86 -1.41 13.11
CA PRO A 107 -22.00 -2.78 12.63
C PRO A 107 -22.02 -2.81 11.10
N TRP A 108 -21.44 -3.86 10.48
CA TRP A 108 -21.24 -3.90 9.04
C TRP A 108 -22.51 -3.63 8.23
N ARG A 109 -23.65 -4.18 8.69
CA ARG A 109 -24.97 -4.00 8.05
C ARG A 109 -25.51 -2.58 8.10
N GLU A 110 -25.07 -1.79 9.07
CA GLU A 110 -25.51 -0.39 9.26
C GLU A 110 -24.63 0.60 8.49
N ARG A 111 -23.48 0.14 7.98
CA ARG A 111 -22.56 0.97 7.20
C ARG A 111 -23.21 1.34 5.87
N ARG A 112 -22.79 2.47 5.32
CA ARG A 112 -23.25 2.96 4.02
C ARG A 112 -23.00 1.91 2.93
N ALA A 113 -24.06 1.56 2.17
CA ALA A 113 -24.02 0.60 1.07
C ALA A 113 -23.41 1.25 -0.19
N CYS A 114 -22.13 1.60 -0.14
CA CYS A 114 -21.41 2.25 -1.22
C CYS A 114 -19.99 1.72 -1.27
N MET A 115 -19.46 1.49 -2.47
CA MET A 115 -18.03 1.22 -2.67
C MET A 115 -17.26 2.53 -2.63
N PHE A 116 -16.26 2.59 -1.75
CA PHE A 116 -15.55 3.82 -1.44
C PHE A 116 -14.07 3.74 -1.76
N TRP A 117 -13.55 4.84 -2.36
CA TRP A 117 -12.13 5.02 -2.57
C TRP A 117 -11.72 6.49 -2.52
N ARG A 118 -10.54 6.74 -1.95
CA ARG A 118 -9.83 8.01 -1.98
C ARG A 118 -8.34 7.77 -2.19
N GLY A 119 -7.71 8.53 -3.08
CA GLY A 119 -6.27 8.40 -3.32
C GLY A 119 -5.72 9.46 -4.26
N ALA A 120 -4.40 9.41 -4.50
CA ALA A 120 -3.71 10.32 -5.40
C ALA A 120 -3.64 9.79 -6.84
N THR A 121 -3.25 10.66 -7.78
CA THR A 121 -3.06 10.34 -9.21
C THR A 121 -1.78 9.53 -9.49
N THR A 122 -1.35 8.67 -8.57
CA THR A 122 -0.17 7.80 -8.75
C THR A 122 -0.41 6.70 -9.78
N GLY A 123 0.66 6.18 -10.37
CA GLY A 123 0.65 5.07 -11.33
C GLY A 123 1.36 5.36 -12.66
N LYS A 124 1.55 6.63 -13.02
CA LYS A 124 2.36 7.07 -14.16
C LYS A 124 3.04 8.40 -13.83
N LYS A 125 4.26 8.57 -14.35
CA LYS A 125 5.02 9.84 -14.25
C LYS A 125 4.67 10.80 -15.39
N ALA A 126 4.99 12.07 -15.22
CA ALA A 126 4.78 13.14 -16.19
C ALA A 126 3.32 13.24 -16.70
N LEU A 127 2.38 13.25 -15.76
CA LEU A 127 0.96 13.33 -16.06
C LEU A 127 0.58 14.66 -16.71
N THR A 128 -0.33 14.57 -17.66
CA THR A 128 -1.08 15.67 -18.29
C THR A 128 -2.57 15.30 -18.26
N VAL A 129 -3.46 16.22 -18.64
CA VAL A 129 -4.90 15.95 -18.72
C VAL A 129 -5.23 14.78 -19.66
N GLN A 130 -4.46 14.59 -20.74
CA GLN A 130 -4.65 13.44 -21.64
C GLN A 130 -4.15 12.13 -21.01
N ARG A 131 -2.98 12.16 -20.33
CA ARG A 131 -2.34 10.97 -19.77
C ARG A 131 -3.03 10.46 -18.52
N ILE A 132 -3.66 11.31 -17.71
CA ILE A 132 -4.38 10.88 -16.51
C ILE A 132 -5.52 9.93 -16.84
N ARG A 133 -6.17 10.06 -17.99
CA ARG A 133 -7.25 9.18 -18.47
C ARG A 133 -6.81 7.74 -18.67
N GLN A 134 -5.51 7.49 -18.75
CA GLN A 134 -4.93 6.14 -18.90
C GLN A 134 -4.66 5.46 -17.55
N LEU A 135 -4.91 6.14 -16.42
CA LEU A 135 -4.74 5.55 -15.10
C LEU A 135 -5.93 4.63 -14.78
N PRO A 136 -5.69 3.40 -14.26
CA PRO A 136 -6.77 2.57 -13.73
C PRO A 136 -7.59 3.31 -12.65
N ARG A 137 -6.93 4.13 -11.83
CA ARG A 137 -7.59 4.98 -10.82
C ARG A 137 -8.52 6.02 -11.43
N TYR A 138 -8.21 6.50 -12.64
CA TYR A 138 -9.13 7.42 -13.35
C TYR A 138 -10.39 6.67 -13.82
N ALA A 139 -10.22 5.47 -14.38
CA ALA A 139 -11.35 4.64 -14.78
C ALA A 139 -12.26 4.33 -13.57
N LEU A 140 -11.67 3.99 -12.41
CA LEU A 140 -12.40 3.82 -11.16
C LEU A 140 -13.17 5.08 -10.75
N CYS A 141 -12.54 6.26 -10.77
CA CYS A 141 -13.21 7.52 -10.42
C CYS A 141 -14.32 7.87 -11.41
N SER A 142 -14.13 7.59 -12.70
CA SER A 142 -15.15 7.84 -13.73
C SER A 142 -16.40 6.98 -13.52
N LEU A 143 -16.26 5.79 -12.96
CA LEU A 143 -17.38 4.92 -12.63
C LEU A 143 -18.31 5.55 -11.57
N SER A 144 -17.79 6.42 -10.68
CA SER A 144 -18.62 7.14 -9.71
C SER A 144 -19.65 8.08 -10.38
N GLN A 145 -19.39 8.53 -11.60
CA GLN A 145 -20.33 9.38 -12.35
C GLN A 145 -21.44 8.55 -13.00
N GLN A 146 -21.15 7.30 -13.33
CA GLN A 146 -22.09 6.36 -13.95
C GLN A 146 -22.97 5.66 -12.91
N LEU A 147 -22.40 5.38 -11.73
CA LEU A 147 -23.03 4.66 -10.62
C LEU A 147 -22.95 5.47 -9.31
N PRO A 148 -23.50 6.69 -9.25
CA PRO A 148 -23.30 7.62 -8.12
C PRO A 148 -23.84 7.10 -6.78
N ASP A 149 -24.87 6.26 -6.80
CA ASP A 149 -25.48 5.66 -5.59
C ASP A 149 -24.66 4.48 -5.04
N CYS A 150 -23.89 3.81 -5.91
CA CYS A 150 -23.14 2.60 -5.57
C CYS A 150 -21.64 2.84 -5.40
N VAL A 151 -21.07 3.90 -6.03
CA VAL A 151 -19.63 4.14 -6.09
C VAL A 151 -19.31 5.58 -5.71
N ASP A 152 -18.47 5.76 -4.70
CA ASP A 152 -17.90 7.05 -4.32
C ASP A 152 -16.36 6.97 -4.36
N ALA A 153 -15.80 7.07 -5.57
CA ALA A 153 -14.36 7.04 -5.81
C ALA A 153 -13.89 8.40 -6.32
N ARG A 154 -12.95 9.05 -5.60
CA ARG A 154 -12.41 10.36 -5.98
C ARG A 154 -10.93 10.48 -5.68
N PHE A 155 -10.25 11.28 -6.48
CA PHE A 155 -8.91 11.72 -6.17
C PHE A 155 -8.90 12.72 -5.01
N THR A 156 -7.83 12.67 -4.21
CA THR A 156 -7.60 13.63 -3.11
C THR A 156 -6.35 14.46 -3.31
N ASN A 157 -5.49 14.05 -4.24
CA ASN A 157 -4.27 14.77 -4.56
C ASN A 157 -3.85 14.52 -6.01
N VAL A 158 -3.28 15.55 -6.63
CA VAL A 158 -2.68 15.48 -7.96
C VAL A 158 -1.17 15.46 -7.77
N VAL A 159 -0.51 14.39 -8.23
CA VAL A 159 0.94 14.18 -8.09
C VAL A 159 1.50 13.58 -9.39
N GLN A 160 2.83 13.53 -9.49
CA GLN A 160 3.55 12.94 -10.63
C GLN A 160 3.22 13.62 -11.97
N THR A 161 2.91 14.88 -11.92
CA THR A 161 2.66 15.71 -13.08
C THR A 161 3.93 16.02 -13.83
N ARG A 162 3.82 16.40 -15.09
CA ARG A 162 4.95 16.82 -15.92
C ARG A 162 5.63 18.07 -15.33
N ASP A 163 4.80 19.04 -14.91
CA ASP A 163 5.19 20.32 -14.33
C ASP A 163 4.03 20.88 -13.50
N GLN A 164 4.22 22.06 -12.91
CA GLN A 164 3.23 22.76 -12.09
C GLN A 164 2.00 23.21 -12.89
N GLU A 165 2.20 23.61 -14.14
CA GLU A 165 1.09 23.99 -15.03
C GLU A 165 0.17 22.79 -15.29
N ALA A 166 0.76 21.63 -15.60
CA ALA A 166 0.02 20.39 -15.76
C ALA A 166 -0.71 19.98 -14.48
N GLU A 167 -0.12 20.19 -13.30
CA GLU A 167 -0.79 19.93 -12.02
C GLU A 167 -2.05 20.77 -11.86
N GLN A 168 -1.95 22.08 -12.11
CA GLN A 168 -3.08 23.00 -12.01
C GLN A 168 -4.17 22.66 -13.04
N ALA A 169 -3.79 22.40 -14.28
CA ALA A 169 -4.72 22.00 -15.34
C ALA A 169 -5.47 20.70 -15.01
N ILE A 170 -4.76 19.68 -14.51
CA ILE A 170 -5.37 18.41 -14.08
C ILE A 170 -6.32 18.65 -12.91
N ARG A 171 -5.91 19.43 -11.91
CA ARG A 171 -6.73 19.73 -10.73
C ARG A 171 -8.03 20.45 -11.11
N GLN A 172 -7.95 21.45 -11.95
CA GLN A 172 -9.12 22.18 -12.44
C GLN A 172 -10.05 21.27 -13.25
N TRP A 173 -9.47 20.45 -14.13
CA TRP A 173 -10.24 19.52 -14.95
C TRP A 173 -10.95 18.47 -14.09
N LEU A 174 -10.25 17.84 -13.12
CA LEU A 174 -10.87 16.89 -12.19
C LEU A 174 -11.96 17.54 -11.33
N LYS A 175 -11.77 18.81 -10.91
CA LYS A 175 -12.79 19.57 -10.17
C LYS A 175 -14.03 19.82 -11.03
N GLY A 176 -13.86 20.21 -12.29
CA GLY A 176 -14.96 20.37 -13.24
C GLY A 176 -15.74 19.09 -13.53
N GLN A 177 -15.08 17.93 -13.37
CA GLN A 177 -15.70 16.60 -13.50
C GLN A 177 -16.27 16.06 -12.16
N GLY A 178 -16.12 16.76 -11.04
CA GLY A 178 -16.50 16.24 -9.72
C GLY A 178 -15.69 15.05 -9.22
N LEU A 179 -14.50 14.80 -9.81
CA LEU A 179 -13.64 13.63 -9.53
C LEU A 179 -12.53 13.88 -8.50
N ILE A 180 -12.52 15.05 -7.87
CA ILE A 180 -11.59 15.38 -6.78
C ILE A 180 -12.35 15.78 -5.52
N SER A 181 -11.83 15.41 -4.37
CA SER A 181 -12.38 15.76 -3.06
C SER A 181 -11.26 16.04 -2.06
N GLU A 182 -11.61 16.53 -0.89
CA GLU A 182 -10.69 16.62 0.24
C GLU A 182 -10.25 15.23 0.72
N ARG A 183 -9.10 15.20 1.42
CA ARG A 183 -8.66 14.01 2.14
C ARG A 183 -9.62 13.73 3.28
N VAL A 184 -9.87 12.46 3.51
CA VAL A 184 -10.70 11.98 4.62
C VAL A 184 -9.89 11.08 5.54
N SER A 185 -10.33 10.96 6.80
CA SER A 185 -9.71 10.06 7.77
C SER A 185 -10.02 8.60 7.42
N PRO A 186 -9.22 7.64 7.91
CA PRO A 186 -9.51 6.20 7.78
C PRO A 186 -10.89 5.81 8.33
N ARG A 187 -11.42 6.55 9.29
CA ARG A 187 -12.77 6.35 9.85
C ARG A 187 -13.86 6.45 8.80
N VAL A 188 -13.76 7.41 7.88
CA VAL A 188 -14.74 7.56 6.79
C VAL A 188 -14.74 6.33 5.87
N PHE A 189 -13.60 5.70 5.65
CA PHE A 189 -13.53 4.42 4.94
C PHE A 189 -14.25 3.32 5.73
N GLY A 190 -13.98 3.19 7.03
CA GLY A 190 -14.61 2.18 7.88
C GLY A 190 -16.12 2.32 8.05
N GLN A 191 -16.71 3.46 7.68
CA GLN A 191 -18.16 3.66 7.64
C GLN A 191 -18.82 3.12 6.38
N GLN A 192 -18.07 2.56 5.45
CA GLN A 192 -18.59 2.00 4.21
C GLN A 192 -18.61 0.48 4.27
N ARG A 193 -19.60 -0.17 3.63
CA ARG A 193 -19.65 -1.64 3.53
C ARG A 193 -18.53 -2.18 2.65
N TRP A 194 -18.28 -1.50 1.54
CA TRP A 194 -17.29 -1.93 0.55
C TRP A 194 -16.20 -0.89 0.36
N LEU A 195 -14.97 -1.37 0.36
CA LEU A 195 -13.81 -0.58 -0.02
C LEU A 195 -13.19 -1.19 -1.27
N ILE A 196 -12.58 -0.37 -2.12
CA ILE A 196 -11.75 -0.90 -3.20
C ILE A 196 -10.29 -0.57 -2.95
N ASP A 197 -9.43 -1.57 -3.20
CA ASP A 197 -7.99 -1.44 -3.17
C ASP A 197 -7.44 -1.54 -4.58
N ILE A 198 -6.70 -0.51 -5.00
CA ILE A 198 -6.12 -0.37 -6.32
C ILE A 198 -4.73 0.23 -6.21
N ASP A 199 -3.78 -0.37 -6.91
CA ASP A 199 -2.38 0.05 -6.89
C ASP A 199 -2.17 1.47 -7.41
N GLY A 200 -1.07 2.07 -6.95
CA GLY A 200 -0.50 3.28 -7.53
C GLY A 200 0.71 2.94 -8.38
N ASN A 201 1.90 3.38 -7.94
CA ASN A 201 3.17 2.97 -8.54
C ASN A 201 3.53 1.53 -8.17
N VAL A 202 3.23 1.16 -6.95
CA VAL A 202 3.38 -0.17 -6.33
C VAL A 202 2.10 -0.51 -5.58
N ASN A 203 2.13 -1.56 -4.79
CA ASN A 203 1.01 -1.95 -3.94
C ASN A 203 0.46 -0.79 -3.10
N SER A 204 -0.81 -0.84 -2.82
CA SER A 204 -1.50 0.12 -1.96
C SER A 204 -1.01 0.01 -0.51
N TRP A 205 -0.40 1.07 0.01
CA TRP A 205 0.07 1.15 1.41
C TRP A 205 -1.06 1.06 2.45
N GLY A 206 -2.29 1.23 2.02
CA GLY A 206 -3.46 1.21 2.89
C GLY A 206 -4.16 -0.13 2.98
N LEU A 207 -3.67 -1.18 2.34
CA LEU A 207 -4.38 -2.45 2.25
C LEU A 207 -4.69 -3.06 3.63
N LEU A 208 -3.71 -3.14 4.53
CA LEU A 208 -3.91 -3.73 5.87
C LEU A 208 -4.94 -2.97 6.70
N TRP A 209 -4.83 -1.64 6.80
CA TRP A 209 -5.78 -0.88 7.61
C TRP A 209 -7.18 -0.85 6.99
N LYS A 210 -7.32 -0.95 5.68
CA LYS A 210 -8.62 -1.14 5.03
C LYS A 210 -9.24 -2.49 5.41
N LEU A 211 -8.45 -3.56 5.42
CA LEU A 211 -8.90 -4.88 5.86
C LEU A 211 -9.33 -4.86 7.33
N PHE A 212 -8.49 -4.34 8.23
CA PHE A 212 -8.84 -4.36 9.65
C PHE A 212 -9.99 -3.40 10.01
N SER A 213 -10.37 -2.46 9.15
CA SER A 213 -11.59 -1.67 9.33
C SER A 213 -12.85 -2.55 9.35
N GLY A 214 -12.75 -3.77 8.86
CA GLY A 214 -13.86 -4.70 8.76
C GLY A 214 -14.88 -4.33 7.67
N SER A 215 -14.48 -3.53 6.67
CA SER A 215 -15.23 -3.37 5.43
C SER A 215 -14.92 -4.54 4.49
N CYS A 216 -15.87 -4.97 3.67
CA CYS A 216 -15.60 -5.97 2.64
C CYS A 216 -14.77 -5.32 1.53
N LEU A 217 -13.58 -5.86 1.28
CA LEU A 217 -12.63 -5.29 0.35
C LEU A 217 -12.79 -5.88 -1.05
N LEU A 218 -12.99 -5.03 -2.06
CA LEU A 218 -12.79 -5.37 -3.46
C LEU A 218 -11.32 -5.09 -3.79
N ARG A 219 -10.59 -6.10 -4.26
CA ARG A 219 -9.16 -5.94 -4.56
C ARG A 219 -8.91 -6.09 -6.05
N VAL A 220 -8.38 -5.03 -6.65
CA VAL A 220 -7.96 -5.04 -8.05
C VAL A 220 -6.71 -5.91 -8.20
N ALA A 221 -6.70 -6.80 -9.19
CA ALA A 221 -5.57 -7.67 -9.46
C ALA A 221 -4.31 -6.85 -9.74
N SER A 222 -3.22 -7.23 -9.09
CA SER A 222 -1.93 -6.57 -9.14
C SER A 222 -0.86 -7.53 -9.65
N PRO A 223 0.08 -7.06 -10.51
CA PRO A 223 1.27 -7.82 -10.85
C PRO A 223 2.30 -7.85 -9.72
N ARG A 224 2.04 -7.15 -8.62
CA ARG A 224 2.96 -6.96 -7.50
C ARG A 224 2.44 -7.56 -6.22
N ARG A 225 3.36 -7.87 -5.29
CA ARG A 225 3.03 -8.47 -3.99
C ARG A 225 3.78 -7.80 -2.85
N GLN A 226 3.18 -7.81 -1.67
CA GLN A 226 3.79 -7.53 -0.37
C GLN A 226 3.98 -8.84 0.40
N TRP A 227 4.66 -8.81 1.53
CA TRP A 227 5.05 -9.99 2.33
C TRP A 227 3.90 -10.91 2.75
N PHE A 228 2.68 -10.39 2.87
CA PHE A 228 1.51 -11.14 3.35
C PHE A 228 0.51 -11.53 2.26
N HIS A 229 0.72 -11.10 1.00
CA HIS A 229 -0.28 -11.30 -0.06
C HIS A 229 -0.55 -12.77 -0.39
N ASN A 230 0.43 -13.67 -0.15
CA ASN A 230 0.26 -15.11 -0.29
C ASN A 230 -0.70 -15.74 0.73
N ARG A 231 -1.06 -15.01 1.80
CA ARG A 231 -2.05 -15.41 2.81
C ARG A 231 -3.47 -14.96 2.43
N MET A 232 -3.61 -14.15 1.38
CA MET A 232 -4.91 -13.61 0.93
C MET A 232 -5.55 -14.54 -0.10
N GLU A 233 -6.78 -14.94 0.14
CA GLU A 233 -7.54 -15.80 -0.76
C GLU A 233 -8.79 -15.07 -1.26
N PRO A 234 -9.08 -15.11 -2.60
CA PRO A 234 -10.30 -14.52 -3.16
C PRO A 234 -11.56 -15.18 -2.59
N TYR A 235 -12.60 -14.38 -2.39
CA TYR A 235 -13.88 -14.74 -1.79
C TYR A 235 -13.80 -15.27 -0.34
N GLN A 236 -12.62 -15.29 0.24
CA GLN A 236 -12.41 -15.55 1.67
C GLN A 236 -12.00 -14.26 2.40
N HIS A 237 -11.06 -13.51 1.85
CA HIS A 237 -10.50 -12.29 2.48
C HIS A 237 -10.82 -11.02 1.68
N PHE A 238 -11.19 -11.16 0.41
CA PHE A 238 -11.54 -10.05 -0.48
C PHE A 238 -12.34 -10.53 -1.68
N VAL A 239 -13.06 -9.62 -2.34
CA VAL A 239 -13.73 -9.85 -3.63
C VAL A 239 -12.78 -9.49 -4.77
N PRO A 240 -12.43 -10.41 -5.70
CA PRO A 240 -11.43 -10.16 -6.74
C PRO A 240 -11.99 -9.29 -7.87
N VAL A 241 -11.20 -8.28 -8.27
CA VAL A 241 -11.49 -7.40 -9.41
C VAL A 241 -10.37 -7.51 -10.43
N ALA A 242 -10.73 -7.61 -11.72
CA ALA A 242 -9.76 -7.66 -12.81
C ALA A 242 -8.92 -6.37 -12.89
N ALA A 243 -7.65 -6.47 -13.32
CA ALA A 243 -6.72 -5.33 -13.39
C ALA A 243 -7.23 -4.17 -14.27
N ASN A 244 -8.02 -4.47 -15.28
CA ASN A 244 -8.64 -3.49 -16.18
C ASN A 244 -10.04 -3.04 -15.73
N LEU A 245 -10.50 -3.46 -14.54
CA LEU A 245 -11.79 -3.16 -13.92
C LEU A 245 -13.02 -3.68 -14.71
N GLN A 246 -12.84 -4.48 -15.76
CA GLN A 246 -13.93 -4.90 -16.65
C GLN A 246 -15.07 -5.69 -15.95
N ASN A 247 -14.75 -6.33 -14.81
CA ASN A 247 -15.74 -7.08 -14.02
C ASN A 247 -16.24 -6.31 -12.78
N LEU A 248 -15.86 -5.05 -12.59
CA LEU A 248 -16.13 -4.32 -11.34
C LEU A 248 -17.64 -4.15 -11.10
N GLU A 249 -18.41 -3.79 -12.13
CA GLU A 249 -19.87 -3.64 -12.01
C GLU A 249 -20.52 -4.98 -11.65
N GLY A 250 -20.11 -6.08 -12.29
CA GLY A 250 -20.59 -7.42 -11.95
C GLY A 250 -20.24 -7.84 -10.52
N GLN A 251 -19.02 -7.49 -10.04
CA GLN A 251 -18.63 -7.76 -8.65
C GLN A 251 -19.40 -6.90 -7.65
N LEU A 252 -19.74 -5.66 -8.00
CA LEU A 252 -20.61 -4.83 -7.16
C LEU A 252 -22.03 -5.38 -7.08
N ALA A 253 -22.60 -5.79 -8.22
CA ALA A 253 -23.92 -6.46 -8.24
C ALA A 253 -23.89 -7.73 -7.37
N TRP A 254 -22.86 -8.57 -7.54
CA TRP A 254 -22.66 -9.74 -6.70
C TRP A 254 -22.58 -9.38 -5.21
N CYS A 255 -21.87 -8.31 -4.83
CA CYS A 255 -21.78 -7.85 -3.45
C CYS A 255 -23.15 -7.43 -2.89
N HIS A 256 -24.01 -6.80 -3.70
CA HIS A 256 -25.36 -6.42 -3.31
C HIS A 256 -26.27 -7.65 -3.10
N ASP A 257 -26.10 -8.67 -3.93
CA ASP A 257 -26.92 -9.89 -3.89
C ASP A 257 -26.45 -10.89 -2.81
N ASN A 258 -25.19 -10.76 -2.34
CA ASN A 258 -24.54 -11.72 -1.43
C ASN A 258 -24.05 -11.06 -0.13
N LEU A 259 -24.92 -10.34 0.57
CA LEU A 259 -24.56 -9.56 1.77
C LEU A 259 -23.97 -10.43 2.90
N ASP A 260 -24.50 -11.65 3.13
CA ASP A 260 -23.98 -12.55 4.17
C ASP A 260 -22.54 -13.00 3.87
N GLN A 261 -22.26 -13.28 2.59
CA GLN A 261 -20.90 -13.64 2.16
C GLN A 261 -19.95 -12.45 2.27
N CYS A 262 -20.39 -11.24 1.88
CA CYS A 262 -19.59 -10.03 2.02
C CYS A 262 -19.26 -9.73 3.48
N GLU A 263 -20.19 -9.93 4.41
CA GLU A 263 -19.95 -9.76 5.84
C GLU A 263 -18.94 -10.79 6.37
N THR A 264 -19.05 -12.04 5.91
CA THR A 264 -18.08 -13.11 6.24
C THR A 264 -16.70 -12.79 5.69
N ILE A 265 -16.59 -12.33 4.44
CA ILE A 265 -15.33 -11.89 3.80
C ILE A 265 -14.73 -10.72 4.58
N ALA A 266 -15.54 -9.75 4.98
CA ALA A 266 -15.09 -8.60 5.78
C ALA A 266 -14.52 -9.03 7.13
N ALA A 267 -15.18 -9.96 7.82
CA ALA A 267 -14.71 -10.50 9.10
C ALA A 267 -13.40 -11.30 8.95
N ALA A 268 -13.32 -12.16 7.92
CA ALA A 268 -12.11 -12.93 7.63
C ALA A 268 -10.93 -12.04 7.21
N GLY A 269 -11.18 -11.03 6.37
CA GLY A 269 -10.18 -10.03 5.98
C GLY A 269 -9.66 -9.23 7.18
N ARG A 270 -10.55 -8.83 8.10
CA ARG A 270 -10.17 -8.17 9.36
C ARG A 270 -9.27 -9.08 10.21
N LYS A 271 -9.67 -10.33 10.40
CA LYS A 271 -8.87 -11.29 11.17
C LYS A 271 -7.50 -11.47 10.57
N LEU A 272 -7.40 -11.70 9.25
CA LEU A 272 -6.13 -11.83 8.55
C LEU A 272 -5.23 -10.60 8.78
N ALA A 273 -5.76 -9.38 8.64
CA ALA A 273 -4.97 -8.17 8.82
C ALA A 273 -4.42 -8.03 10.24
N LEU A 274 -5.19 -8.39 11.25
CA LEU A 274 -4.76 -8.38 12.64
C LEU A 274 -3.68 -9.43 12.91
N ASP A 275 -3.84 -10.64 12.38
CA ASP A 275 -2.83 -11.70 12.48
C ASP A 275 -1.51 -11.26 11.80
N VAL A 276 -1.57 -10.67 10.60
CA VAL A 276 -0.41 -10.13 9.88
C VAL A 276 0.30 -9.03 10.69
N ILE A 277 -0.45 -8.13 11.28
CA ILE A 277 0.12 -7.03 12.10
C ILE A 277 0.76 -7.60 13.36
N ALA A 278 0.14 -8.55 14.02
CA ALA A 278 0.69 -9.20 15.21
C ALA A 278 2.00 -9.96 14.92
N GLU A 279 2.11 -10.55 13.74
CA GLU A 279 3.24 -11.36 13.31
C GLU A 279 4.32 -10.57 12.55
N GLN A 280 4.14 -9.28 12.24
CA GLN A 280 5.06 -8.49 11.41
C GLN A 280 6.52 -8.52 11.91
N GLY A 281 6.72 -8.58 13.22
CA GLY A 281 8.06 -8.70 13.80
C GLY A 281 8.72 -10.06 13.52
N LEU A 282 7.95 -11.14 13.56
CA LEU A 282 8.41 -12.48 13.21
C LEU A 282 8.72 -12.59 11.72
N ASP A 283 7.88 -12.01 10.85
CA ASP A 283 8.10 -11.96 9.42
C ASP A 283 9.39 -11.21 9.08
N LEU A 284 9.67 -10.10 9.75
CA LEU A 284 10.92 -9.37 9.61
C LEU A 284 12.12 -10.22 10.02
N VAL A 285 12.05 -10.88 11.18
CA VAL A 285 13.13 -11.75 11.65
C VAL A 285 13.39 -12.90 10.68
N ALA A 286 12.35 -13.53 10.16
CA ALA A 286 12.48 -14.61 9.17
C ALA A 286 13.17 -14.13 7.89
N ALA A 287 12.80 -12.96 7.37
CA ALA A 287 13.45 -12.37 6.20
C ALA A 287 14.93 -12.04 6.45
N LEU A 288 15.27 -11.53 7.65
CA LEU A 288 16.66 -11.25 8.05
C LEU A 288 17.50 -12.51 8.19
N GLN A 289 16.93 -13.60 8.69
CA GLN A 289 17.62 -14.89 8.77
C GLN A 289 17.94 -15.45 7.37
N GLN A 290 17.00 -15.35 6.43
CA GLN A 290 17.22 -15.72 5.04
C GLN A 290 18.25 -14.83 4.37
N TRP A 291 18.19 -13.52 4.58
CA TRP A 291 19.18 -12.55 4.08
C TRP A 291 20.60 -12.91 4.54
N ARG A 292 20.75 -13.28 5.81
CA ARG A 292 22.04 -13.72 6.36
C ARG A 292 22.62 -14.94 5.61
N GLN A 293 21.79 -15.94 5.32
CA GLN A 293 22.22 -17.14 4.58
C GLN A 293 22.72 -16.80 3.18
N HIS A 294 22.05 -15.90 2.47
CA HIS A 294 22.46 -15.42 1.14
C HIS A 294 23.76 -14.60 1.18
N SER A 295 23.96 -13.79 2.23
CA SER A 295 25.15 -12.91 2.35
C SER A 295 26.43 -13.67 2.67
N TYR A 296 26.36 -14.91 3.11
CA TYR A 296 27.53 -15.79 3.34
C TYR A 296 27.84 -16.68 2.11
N SER A 297 27.01 -16.65 1.10
CA SER A 297 27.16 -17.45 -0.14
C SER A 297 27.72 -16.63 -1.30
N LEU A 298 27.96 -15.34 -1.10
CA LEU A 298 28.61 -14.38 -1.99
C LEU A 298 29.97 -13.96 -1.41
#